data_c960148797c9b790e260ee254129b72e
#
_entry.id   c960148797c9b790e260ee254129b72e
#
_cell.length_a   1.000
_cell.length_b   1.000
_cell.length_c   1.000
_cell.angle_alpha   90.00
_cell.angle_beta   90.00
_cell.angle_gamma   90.00
#
_symmetry.space_group_name_H-M   'P 1'
#
loop_
_entity.id
_entity.type
_entity.pdbx_description
1 polymer ?
#
loop_
_entity_poly.entity_id
_entity_poly.type
_entity_poly.pdbx_seq_one_letter_code
_entity_poly.pdbx_strand_id
1 'polypeptide(L)'
;SKGIYKCFGCGKAGNSVNFVMEHEHYSYPDAIRYLAAKYRIPIVETEKSAEDSLVDDVKDRLFNINSFAQKYFSDILLNTDSGKAIGLSYFKNRGFNQTSIETFQLGYCIDKYDEAVKHFRNNGYKDDILTSSGIAVAYDDGRLLDRFRGRVMFPIHNLTGRVIGFGGRILGTSKNVAKYLNSPENEIYHKLLSDKLAADLGYVYE
;
A
#
# COMPACT_ATOMS: atom_id res chain seq x y z
N SER A 1 3.05 2.13 -39.84
CA SER A 1 3.51 1.39 -38.65
C SER A 1 2.29 1.03 -37.81
N LYS A 2 2.29 -0.15 -37.16
CA LYS A 2 1.13 -0.60 -36.36
C LYS A 2 1.06 0.04 -34.96
N GLY A 3 1.95 1.00 -34.63
CA GLY A 3 1.97 1.69 -33.32
C GLY A 3 2.19 0.77 -32.12
N ILE A 4 2.87 -0.36 -32.33
CA ILE A 4 3.16 -1.34 -31.29
C ILE A 4 4.67 -1.48 -31.10
N TYR A 5 5.08 -1.81 -29.87
CA TYR A 5 6.47 -2.18 -29.54
C TYR A 5 6.56 -3.59 -28.98
N LYS A 6 7.75 -4.17 -29.06
CA LYS A 6 8.12 -5.41 -28.37
C LYS A 6 9.58 -5.32 -27.93
N CYS A 7 9.84 -5.60 -26.66
CA CYS A 7 11.19 -5.74 -26.12
C CYS A 7 11.61 -7.21 -26.19
N PHE A 8 12.68 -7.51 -26.90
CA PHE A 8 13.18 -8.89 -27.02
C PHE A 8 14.00 -9.33 -25.81
N GLY A 9 14.41 -8.40 -24.93
CA GLY A 9 15.13 -8.70 -23.70
C GLY A 9 14.20 -9.14 -22.55
N CYS A 10 13.12 -8.39 -22.28
CA CYS A 10 12.20 -8.67 -21.19
C CYS A 10 10.84 -9.23 -21.63
N GLY A 11 10.60 -9.39 -22.94
CA GLY A 11 9.35 -9.94 -23.50
C GLY A 11 8.16 -8.98 -23.52
N LYS A 12 8.26 -7.80 -22.90
CA LYS A 12 7.17 -6.82 -22.85
C LYS A 12 6.79 -6.31 -24.22
N ALA A 13 5.49 -6.19 -24.47
CA ALA A 13 4.93 -5.71 -25.73
C ALA A 13 3.65 -4.93 -25.47
N GLY A 14 3.33 -3.97 -26.33
CA GLY A 14 2.12 -3.17 -26.21
C GLY A 14 2.09 -2.00 -27.19
N ASN A 15 1.17 -1.09 -26.99
CA ASN A 15 1.09 0.19 -27.70
C ASN A 15 1.77 1.33 -26.92
N SER A 16 1.74 2.55 -27.45
CA SER A 16 2.33 3.71 -26.80
C SER A 16 1.75 4.02 -25.40
N VAL A 17 0.46 3.77 -25.20
CA VAL A 17 -0.20 3.95 -23.91
C VAL A 17 0.33 2.94 -22.90
N ASN A 18 0.40 1.65 -23.26
CA ASN A 18 0.98 0.61 -22.42
C ASN A 18 2.43 0.91 -22.06
N PHE A 19 3.22 1.45 -23.01
CA PHE A 19 4.59 1.85 -22.75
C PHE A 19 4.67 2.95 -21.67
N VAL A 20 3.85 3.98 -21.78
CA VAL A 20 3.82 5.08 -20.81
C VAL A 20 3.33 4.60 -19.44
N MET A 21 2.29 3.77 -19.40
CA MET A 21 1.80 3.18 -18.16
C MET A 21 2.90 2.41 -17.41
N GLU A 22 3.67 1.61 -18.12
CA GLU A 22 4.74 0.81 -17.52
C GLU A 22 5.99 1.62 -17.16
N HIS A 23 6.37 2.58 -18.00
CA HIS A 23 7.59 3.37 -17.82
C HIS A 23 7.44 4.45 -16.76
N GLU A 24 6.31 5.17 -16.78
CA GLU A 24 6.03 6.28 -15.86
C GLU A 24 5.18 5.85 -14.65
N HIS A 25 4.79 4.58 -14.59
CA HIS A 25 3.89 4.04 -13.56
C HIS A 25 2.54 4.76 -13.50
N TYR A 26 2.02 5.17 -14.65
CA TYR A 26 0.75 5.88 -14.76
C TYR A 26 -0.43 4.91 -14.86
N SER A 27 -1.60 5.34 -14.35
CA SER A 27 -2.86 4.69 -14.68
C SER A 27 -3.19 4.90 -16.17
N TYR A 28 -4.12 4.11 -16.72
CA TYR A 28 -4.55 4.29 -18.12
C TYR A 28 -5.04 5.72 -18.42
N PRO A 29 -5.91 6.35 -17.60
CA PRO A 29 -6.31 7.74 -17.81
C PRO A 29 -5.14 8.73 -17.74
N ASP A 30 -4.20 8.54 -16.80
CA ASP A 30 -3.05 9.44 -16.66
C ASP A 30 -2.09 9.31 -17.83
N ALA A 31 -1.88 8.10 -18.34
CA ALA A 31 -1.08 7.86 -19.53
C ALA A 31 -1.71 8.53 -20.78
N ILE A 32 -3.04 8.47 -20.91
CA ILE A 32 -3.77 9.16 -21.97
C ILE A 32 -3.62 10.68 -21.84
N ARG A 33 -3.80 11.25 -20.64
CA ARG A 33 -3.61 12.69 -20.39
C ARG A 33 -2.18 13.13 -20.72
N TYR A 34 -1.19 12.37 -20.26
CA TYR A 34 0.22 12.64 -20.55
C TYR A 34 0.50 12.67 -22.06
N LEU A 35 0.04 11.65 -22.80
CA LEU A 35 0.23 11.57 -24.23
C LEU A 35 -0.51 12.70 -24.96
N ALA A 36 -1.73 12.99 -24.56
CA ALA A 36 -2.52 14.08 -25.14
C ALA A 36 -1.85 15.45 -24.92
N ALA A 37 -1.37 15.73 -23.72
CA ALA A 37 -0.62 16.95 -23.42
C ALA A 37 0.67 17.03 -24.25
N LYS A 38 1.43 15.92 -24.34
CA LYS A 38 2.67 15.82 -25.10
C LYS A 38 2.47 16.10 -26.60
N TYR A 39 1.40 15.57 -27.17
CA TYR A 39 1.09 15.70 -28.59
C TYR A 39 0.08 16.81 -28.89
N ARG A 40 -0.32 17.61 -27.89
CA ARG A 40 -1.30 18.71 -28.01
C ARG A 40 -2.63 18.26 -28.61
N ILE A 41 -3.07 17.06 -28.23
CA ILE A 41 -4.37 16.50 -28.62
C ILE A 41 -5.39 17.00 -27.60
N PRO A 42 -6.45 17.73 -28.01
CA PRO A 42 -7.49 18.14 -27.08
C PRO A 42 -8.23 16.89 -26.57
N ILE A 43 -8.27 16.70 -25.26
CA ILE A 43 -9.12 15.69 -24.63
C ILE A 43 -10.43 16.37 -24.27
N VAL A 44 -11.54 15.86 -24.77
CA VAL A 44 -12.85 16.17 -24.23
C VAL A 44 -13.01 15.31 -22.99
N GLU A 45 -12.72 15.85 -21.82
CA GLU A 45 -13.09 15.19 -20.58
C GLU A 45 -14.61 15.28 -20.48
N THR A 46 -15.27 14.13 -20.55
CA THR A 46 -16.67 14.01 -20.12
C THR A 46 -16.72 14.41 -18.65
N GLU A 47 -17.55 15.36 -18.30
CA GLU A 47 -17.78 15.74 -16.91
C GLU A 47 -18.02 14.44 -16.12
N LYS A 48 -17.11 14.13 -15.19
CA LYS A 48 -17.31 13.02 -14.26
C LYS A 48 -18.59 13.28 -13.50
N SER A 49 -19.42 12.26 -13.32
CA SER A 49 -20.55 12.40 -12.43
C SER A 49 -20.05 12.82 -11.03
N ALA A 50 -20.89 13.51 -10.27
CA ALA A 50 -20.53 13.86 -8.89
C ALA A 50 -20.17 12.62 -8.06
N GLU A 51 -20.79 11.47 -8.37
CA GLU A 51 -20.50 10.17 -7.74
C GLU A 51 -19.11 9.65 -8.11
N ASP A 52 -18.70 9.71 -9.39
CA ASP A 52 -17.37 9.29 -9.84
C ASP A 52 -16.26 10.17 -9.22
N SER A 53 -16.53 11.47 -9.08
CA SER A 53 -15.60 12.40 -8.44
C SER A 53 -15.41 12.10 -6.95
N LEU A 54 -16.48 11.72 -6.25
CA LEU A 54 -16.41 11.32 -4.83
C LEU A 54 -15.66 10.01 -4.64
N VAL A 55 -15.85 9.04 -5.52
CA VAL A 55 -15.12 7.75 -5.48
C VAL A 55 -13.63 7.96 -5.73
N ASP A 56 -13.26 8.80 -6.69
CA ASP A 56 -11.85 9.12 -6.95
C ASP A 56 -11.21 9.85 -5.76
N ASP A 57 -11.92 10.78 -5.11
CA ASP A 57 -11.44 11.47 -3.90
C ASP A 57 -11.17 10.47 -2.74
N VAL A 58 -12.08 9.52 -2.53
CA VAL A 58 -11.90 8.47 -1.51
C VAL A 58 -10.68 7.60 -1.83
N LYS A 59 -10.50 7.17 -3.07
CA LYS A 59 -9.32 6.39 -3.48
C LYS A 59 -8.03 7.16 -3.27
N ASP A 60 -7.98 8.43 -3.66
CA ASP A 60 -6.79 9.26 -3.48
C ASP A 60 -6.46 9.48 -2.00
N ARG A 61 -7.46 9.68 -1.16
CA ARG A 61 -7.28 9.75 0.30
C ARG A 61 -6.72 8.44 0.87
N LEU A 62 -7.22 7.29 0.43
CA LEU A 62 -6.72 5.96 0.83
C LEU A 62 -5.28 5.72 0.38
N PHE A 63 -4.93 6.08 -0.83
CA PHE A 63 -3.54 5.99 -1.30
C PHE A 63 -2.61 6.90 -0.50
N ASN A 64 -3.04 8.13 -0.20
CA ASN A 64 -2.24 9.09 0.56
C ASN A 64 -1.98 8.59 1.99
N ILE A 65 -2.99 8.11 2.71
CA ILE A 65 -2.80 7.59 4.06
C ILE A 65 -1.94 6.32 4.06
N ASN A 66 -2.11 5.40 3.10
CA ASN A 66 -1.30 4.20 3.02
C ASN A 66 0.17 4.51 2.72
N SER A 67 0.45 5.47 1.83
CA SER A 67 1.81 5.93 1.57
C SER A 67 2.44 6.58 2.80
N PHE A 68 1.69 7.38 3.52
CA PHE A 68 2.15 8.01 4.76
C PHE A 68 2.41 6.96 5.86
N ALA A 69 1.49 6.01 6.02
CA ALA A 69 1.62 4.93 7.00
C ALA A 69 2.81 4.01 6.71
N GLN A 70 3.07 3.71 5.44
CA GLN A 70 4.24 2.94 5.03
C GLN A 70 5.53 3.63 5.50
N LYS A 71 5.67 4.93 5.24
CA LYS A 71 6.85 5.71 5.68
C LYS A 71 6.99 5.72 7.19
N TYR A 72 5.89 5.92 7.92
CA TYR A 72 5.85 5.89 9.37
C TYR A 72 6.32 4.54 9.93
N PHE A 73 5.77 3.42 9.45
CA PHE A 73 6.15 2.08 9.94
C PHE A 73 7.60 1.72 9.58
N SER A 74 8.09 2.15 8.42
CA SER A 74 9.51 1.98 8.05
C SER A 74 10.43 2.84 8.91
N ASP A 75 10.05 4.07 9.22
CA ASP A 75 10.81 4.95 10.11
C ASP A 75 10.89 4.35 11.53
N ILE A 76 9.77 3.87 12.06
CA ILE A 76 9.75 3.14 13.33
C ILE A 76 10.71 1.95 13.31
N LEU A 77 10.69 1.14 12.26
CA LEU A 77 11.56 -0.04 12.14
C LEU A 77 13.04 0.33 12.16
N LEU A 78 13.42 1.36 11.41
CA LEU A 78 14.82 1.67 11.11
C LEU A 78 15.43 2.68 12.10
N ASN A 79 14.64 3.58 12.68
CA ASN A 79 15.14 4.73 13.39
C ASN A 79 14.80 4.76 14.89
N THR A 80 13.93 3.86 15.39
CA THR A 80 13.64 3.77 16.83
C THR A 80 14.37 2.59 17.49
N ASP A 81 14.65 2.72 18.79
CA ASP A 81 15.30 1.64 19.55
C ASP A 81 14.44 0.38 19.61
N SER A 82 13.12 0.52 19.84
CA SER A 82 12.18 -0.61 19.85
C SER A 82 12.05 -1.25 18.46
N GLY A 83 12.03 -0.45 17.41
CA GLY A 83 12.01 -0.94 16.03
C GLY A 83 13.24 -1.76 15.69
N LYS A 84 14.43 -1.27 16.06
CA LYS A 84 15.71 -1.97 15.86
C LYS A 84 15.80 -3.25 16.68
N ALA A 85 15.48 -3.16 17.98
CA ALA A 85 15.61 -4.28 18.89
C ALA A 85 14.62 -5.42 18.59
N ILE A 86 13.41 -5.09 18.15
CA ILE A 86 12.32 -6.08 17.96
C ILE A 86 12.11 -6.35 16.47
N GLY A 87 11.66 -5.35 15.71
CA GLY A 87 11.26 -5.52 14.31
C GLY A 87 12.42 -5.86 13.40
N LEU A 88 13.50 -5.07 13.45
CA LEU A 88 14.68 -5.28 12.60
C LEU A 88 15.41 -6.58 12.95
N SER A 89 15.52 -6.92 14.24
CA SER A 89 16.07 -8.20 14.70
C SER A 89 15.27 -9.39 14.15
N TYR A 90 13.93 -9.29 14.15
CA TYR A 90 13.08 -10.32 13.55
C TYR A 90 13.41 -10.53 12.06
N PHE A 91 13.48 -9.45 11.27
CA PHE A 91 13.78 -9.56 9.84
C PHE A 91 15.19 -10.14 9.59
N LYS A 92 16.19 -9.67 10.33
CA LYS A 92 17.57 -10.20 10.23
C LYS A 92 17.65 -11.68 10.55
N ASN A 93 16.98 -12.13 11.61
CA ASN A 93 16.91 -13.56 12.01
C ASN A 93 16.19 -14.43 10.96
N ARG A 94 15.41 -13.84 10.07
CA ARG A 94 14.74 -14.49 8.94
C ARG A 94 15.52 -14.39 7.63
N GLY A 95 16.73 -13.85 7.65
CA GLY A 95 17.61 -13.75 6.49
C GLY A 95 17.33 -12.53 5.60
N PHE A 96 16.48 -11.59 6.02
CA PHE A 96 16.31 -10.34 5.29
C PHE A 96 17.55 -9.47 5.45
N ASN A 97 18.13 -9.06 4.34
CA ASN A 97 19.21 -8.08 4.31
C ASN A 97 18.65 -6.64 4.21
N GLN A 98 19.53 -5.67 4.33
CA GLN A 98 19.15 -4.25 4.29
C GLN A 98 18.46 -3.89 2.97
N THR A 99 18.98 -4.36 1.84
CA THR A 99 18.41 -4.12 0.51
C THR A 99 16.97 -4.66 0.42
N SER A 100 16.72 -5.88 0.94
CA SER A 100 15.37 -6.45 0.96
C SER A 100 14.41 -5.63 1.82
N ILE A 101 14.86 -5.18 3.01
CA ILE A 101 14.04 -4.36 3.91
C ILE A 101 13.63 -3.05 3.23
N GLU A 102 14.56 -2.39 2.55
CA GLU A 102 14.32 -1.14 1.84
C GLU A 102 13.47 -1.34 0.58
N THR A 103 13.79 -2.35 -0.24
CA THR A 103 13.06 -2.64 -1.49
C THR A 103 11.60 -2.96 -1.22
N PHE A 104 11.32 -3.80 -0.21
CA PHE A 104 9.96 -4.17 0.18
C PHE A 104 9.33 -3.17 1.15
N GLN A 105 10.04 -2.10 1.51
CA GLN A 105 9.56 -1.02 2.39
C GLN A 105 8.99 -1.55 3.71
N LEU A 106 9.66 -2.57 4.27
CA LEU A 106 9.21 -3.25 5.48
C LEU A 106 9.16 -2.29 6.67
N GLY A 107 8.27 -2.58 7.62
CA GLY A 107 8.02 -1.70 8.74
C GLY A 107 7.78 -2.44 10.06
N TYR A 108 7.54 -1.66 11.11
CA TYR A 108 7.13 -2.15 12.42
C TYR A 108 6.10 -1.23 13.05
N CYS A 109 5.03 -1.80 13.59
CA CYS A 109 4.07 -1.10 14.41
C CYS A 109 4.33 -1.45 15.88
N ILE A 110 4.64 -0.43 16.69
CA ILE A 110 4.99 -0.60 18.11
C ILE A 110 3.84 -1.25 18.87
N ASP A 111 4.16 -2.02 19.92
CA ASP A 111 3.16 -2.62 20.81
C ASP A 111 2.60 -1.61 21.82
N LYS A 112 1.92 -0.58 21.28
CA LYS A 112 1.15 0.41 22.03
C LYS A 112 -0.27 0.50 21.45
N TYR A 113 -1.24 0.91 22.27
CA TYR A 113 -2.64 0.82 21.89
C TYR A 113 -3.05 1.77 20.76
N ASP A 114 -2.50 3.02 20.76
CA ASP A 114 -2.96 4.13 19.91
C ASP A 114 -1.82 5.06 19.44
N GLU A 115 -0.59 4.58 19.43
CA GLU A 115 0.58 5.41 19.09
C GLU A 115 0.54 5.85 17.61
N ALA A 116 0.25 4.92 16.70
CA ALA A 116 0.12 5.24 15.29
C ALA A 116 -1.12 6.13 15.03
N VAL A 117 -2.25 5.83 15.66
CA VAL A 117 -3.46 6.66 15.58
C VAL A 117 -3.17 8.11 16.01
N LYS A 118 -2.50 8.31 17.14
CA LYS A 118 -2.09 9.65 17.61
C LYS A 118 -1.18 10.35 16.61
N HIS A 119 -0.19 9.63 16.10
CA HIS A 119 0.73 10.18 15.11
C HIS A 119 -0.02 10.65 13.86
N PHE A 120 -0.94 9.84 13.32
CA PHE A 120 -1.70 10.19 12.13
C PHE A 120 -2.67 11.34 12.37
N ARG A 121 -3.36 11.38 13.51
CA ARG A 121 -4.21 12.52 13.91
C ARG A 121 -3.43 13.83 13.99
N ASN A 122 -2.24 13.80 14.59
CA ASN A 122 -1.36 14.96 14.69
C ASN A 122 -0.86 15.47 13.32
N ASN A 123 -0.88 14.58 12.29
CA ASN A 123 -0.56 14.93 10.91
C ASN A 123 -1.82 15.21 10.06
N GLY A 124 -2.97 15.46 10.69
CA GLY A 124 -4.18 15.94 10.04
C GLY A 124 -5.09 14.86 9.45
N TYR A 125 -4.80 13.58 9.66
CA TYR A 125 -5.68 12.50 9.22
C TYR A 125 -6.85 12.33 10.17
N LYS A 126 -8.07 12.27 9.61
CA LYS A 126 -9.31 12.06 10.35
C LYS A 126 -9.57 10.59 10.62
N ASP A 127 -10.41 10.31 11.62
CA ASP A 127 -10.72 8.95 12.07
C ASP A 127 -11.41 8.09 10.98
N ASP A 128 -12.22 8.72 10.13
CA ASP A 128 -12.90 8.06 9.02
C ASP A 128 -11.90 7.39 8.07
N ILE A 129 -10.84 8.11 7.68
CA ILE A 129 -9.83 7.56 6.77
C ILE A 129 -8.92 6.54 7.47
N LEU A 130 -8.62 6.71 8.78
CA LEU A 130 -7.85 5.75 9.54
C LEU A 130 -8.58 4.40 9.68
N THR A 131 -9.90 4.45 9.81
CA THR A 131 -10.74 3.25 9.91
C THR A 131 -10.93 2.60 8.55
N SER A 132 -11.27 3.37 7.50
CA SER A 132 -11.50 2.83 6.15
C SER A 132 -10.23 2.27 5.50
N SER A 133 -9.05 2.83 5.79
CA SER A 133 -7.76 2.26 5.38
C SER A 133 -7.39 0.99 6.16
N GLY A 134 -8.06 0.74 7.28
CA GLY A 134 -7.78 -0.37 8.19
C GLY A 134 -6.46 -0.23 8.96
N ILE A 135 -5.93 0.96 9.10
CA ILE A 135 -4.79 1.25 9.98
C ILE A 135 -5.24 1.24 11.44
N ALA A 136 -6.47 1.69 11.68
CA ALA A 136 -7.09 1.71 13.00
C ALA A 136 -8.37 0.88 13.05
N VAL A 137 -8.75 0.50 14.29
CA VAL A 137 -10.02 -0.17 14.60
C VAL A 137 -10.80 0.70 15.56
N ALA A 138 -12.05 1.00 15.21
CA ALA A 138 -12.99 1.67 16.11
C ALA A 138 -13.67 0.65 17.00
N TYR A 139 -13.80 0.98 18.28
CA TYR A 139 -14.50 0.20 19.28
C TYR A 139 -15.81 0.87 19.69
N ASP A 140 -16.76 0.10 20.20
CA ASP A 140 -18.11 0.58 20.59
C ASP A 140 -18.09 1.66 21.68
N ASP A 141 -17.02 1.72 22.46
CA ASP A 141 -16.78 2.75 23.49
C ASP A 141 -16.19 4.06 22.92
N GLY A 142 -16.08 4.20 21.61
CA GLY A 142 -15.57 5.37 20.91
C GLY A 142 -14.03 5.44 20.82
N ARG A 143 -13.30 4.45 21.34
CA ARG A 143 -11.84 4.41 21.20
C ARG A 143 -11.44 3.99 19.80
N LEU A 144 -10.37 4.60 19.30
CA LEU A 144 -9.70 4.21 18.07
C LEU A 144 -8.31 3.68 18.41
N LEU A 145 -8.04 2.44 18.07
CA LEU A 145 -6.80 1.75 18.43
C LEU A 145 -6.03 1.27 17.19
N ASP A 146 -4.71 1.12 17.33
CA ASP A 146 -3.82 0.62 16.29
C ASP A 146 -4.16 -0.82 15.92
N ARG A 147 -4.55 -1.06 14.66
CA ARG A 147 -4.90 -2.39 14.17
C ARG A 147 -3.71 -3.36 14.18
N PHE A 148 -2.54 -2.87 13.84
CA PHE A 148 -1.33 -3.67 13.63
C PHE A 148 -0.37 -3.67 14.81
N ARG A 149 -0.84 -3.33 15.99
CA ARG A 149 -0.04 -3.26 17.22
C ARG A 149 0.85 -4.50 17.41
N GLY A 150 2.16 -4.28 17.71
CA GLY A 150 3.14 -5.34 17.98
C GLY A 150 3.49 -6.21 16.78
N ARG A 151 3.30 -5.71 15.55
CA ARG A 151 3.49 -6.48 14.31
C ARG A 151 4.60 -5.90 13.44
N VAL A 152 5.36 -6.79 12.81
CA VAL A 152 6.16 -6.41 11.63
C VAL A 152 5.21 -6.25 10.45
N MET A 153 5.49 -5.23 9.62
CA MET A 153 4.60 -4.73 8.59
C MET A 153 5.16 -5.03 7.20
N PHE A 154 4.29 -5.53 6.35
CA PHE A 154 4.54 -5.80 4.94
C PHE A 154 3.57 -4.96 4.11
N PRO A 155 4.04 -3.89 3.45
CA PRO A 155 3.18 -3.12 2.54
C PRO A 155 2.74 -3.99 1.37
N ILE A 156 1.47 -3.89 1.00
CA ILE A 156 0.89 -4.54 -0.17
C ILE A 156 0.82 -3.49 -1.26
N HIS A 157 1.46 -3.76 -2.41
CA HIS A 157 1.51 -2.85 -3.53
C HIS A 157 0.60 -3.32 -4.66
N ASN A 158 0.01 -2.38 -5.38
CA ASN A 158 -0.63 -2.68 -6.65
C ASN A 158 0.43 -2.78 -7.78
N LEU A 159 -0.02 -3.10 -8.99
CA LEU A 159 0.87 -3.25 -10.15
C LEU A 159 1.61 -1.96 -10.55
N THR A 160 1.14 -0.80 -10.09
CA THR A 160 1.79 0.49 -10.32
C THR A 160 2.73 0.90 -9.18
N GLY A 161 2.96 0.02 -8.20
CA GLY A 161 3.86 0.26 -7.07
C GLY A 161 3.28 1.14 -5.96
N ARG A 162 2.00 1.49 -5.99
CA ARG A 162 1.33 2.24 -4.91
C ARG A 162 0.91 1.30 -3.79
N VAL A 163 1.09 1.71 -2.53
CA VAL A 163 0.64 0.93 -1.37
C VAL A 163 -0.88 0.96 -1.26
N ILE A 164 -1.50 -0.21 -1.28
CA ILE A 164 -2.96 -0.40 -1.21
C ILE A 164 -3.43 -0.94 0.13
N GLY A 165 -2.53 -1.47 0.95
CA GLY A 165 -2.83 -2.02 2.27
C GLY A 165 -1.59 -2.60 2.93
N PHE A 166 -1.79 -3.33 4.01
CA PHE A 166 -0.73 -3.92 4.80
C PHE A 166 -1.07 -5.33 5.25
N GLY A 167 -0.05 -6.19 5.25
CA GLY A 167 -0.02 -7.41 6.04
C GLY A 167 0.80 -7.19 7.31
N GLY A 168 0.34 -7.72 8.44
CA GLY A 168 1.05 -7.60 9.72
C GLY A 168 1.22 -8.95 10.38
N ARG A 169 2.46 -9.33 10.75
CA ARG A 169 2.75 -10.54 11.52
C ARG A 169 3.10 -10.20 12.96
N ILE A 170 2.37 -10.79 13.92
CA ILE A 170 2.66 -10.59 15.33
C ILE A 170 3.96 -11.31 15.74
N LEU A 171 4.75 -10.68 16.61
CA LEU A 171 6.04 -11.21 17.06
C LEU A 171 5.95 -11.98 18.39
N GLY A 172 4.82 -11.97 19.07
CA GLY A 172 4.59 -12.68 20.32
C GLY A 172 3.90 -14.02 20.11
N THR A 173 3.84 -14.84 21.18
CA THR A 173 3.18 -16.14 21.25
C THR A 173 1.82 -16.09 21.91
N SER A 174 1.06 -15.04 21.77
CA SER A 174 -0.28 -14.92 22.34
C SER A 174 -1.23 -15.93 21.67
N LYS A 175 -1.79 -16.85 22.46
CA LYS A 175 -2.67 -17.92 21.97
C LYS A 175 -4.00 -17.42 21.39
N ASN A 176 -4.40 -16.17 21.69
CA ASN A 176 -5.71 -15.61 21.32
C ASN A 176 -5.64 -14.51 20.24
N VAL A 177 -4.48 -14.32 19.59
CA VAL A 177 -4.30 -13.29 18.58
C VAL A 177 -3.86 -13.94 17.26
N ALA A 178 -4.54 -13.58 16.17
CA ALA A 178 -4.19 -14.07 14.85
C ALA A 178 -2.72 -13.75 14.51
N LYS A 179 -1.98 -14.79 14.08
CA LYS A 179 -0.56 -14.68 13.74
C LYS A 179 -0.33 -13.68 12.61
N TYR A 180 -1.18 -13.72 11.60
CA TYR A 180 -1.19 -12.80 10.46
C TYR A 180 -2.49 -12.00 10.45
N LEU A 181 -2.40 -10.75 10.04
CA LEU A 181 -3.54 -9.85 9.93
C LEU A 181 -3.32 -8.95 8.70
N ASN A 182 -4.31 -8.88 7.83
CA ASN A 182 -4.28 -7.99 6.66
C ASN A 182 -5.20 -6.79 6.88
N SER A 183 -4.99 -5.73 6.07
CA SER A 183 -5.96 -4.65 5.94
C SER A 183 -7.34 -5.21 5.57
N PRO A 184 -8.44 -4.58 6.01
CA PRO A 184 -9.77 -4.91 5.50
C PRO A 184 -9.89 -4.50 4.03
N GLU A 185 -10.84 -5.09 3.32
CA GLU A 185 -11.18 -4.65 1.97
C GLU A 185 -11.72 -3.22 1.96
N ASN A 186 -11.36 -2.49 0.93
CA ASN A 186 -11.82 -1.12 0.70
C ASN A 186 -11.72 -0.79 -0.81
N GLU A 187 -11.95 0.45 -1.20
CA GLU A 187 -12.04 0.90 -2.59
C GLU A 187 -10.74 0.70 -3.41
N ILE A 188 -9.60 0.48 -2.74
CA ILE A 188 -8.30 0.24 -3.41
C ILE A 188 -7.69 -1.12 -3.09
N TYR A 189 -8.20 -1.86 -2.09
CA TYR A 189 -7.68 -3.15 -1.66
C TYR A 189 -8.76 -4.23 -1.65
N HIS A 190 -8.63 -5.21 -2.54
CA HIS A 190 -9.50 -6.39 -2.63
C HIS A 190 -8.67 -7.65 -2.40
N LYS A 191 -8.93 -8.34 -1.32
CA LYS A 191 -8.17 -9.52 -0.89
C LYS A 191 -8.13 -10.62 -1.93
N LEU A 192 -9.27 -10.91 -2.57
CA LEU A 192 -9.35 -11.95 -3.62
C LEU A 192 -8.46 -11.67 -4.83
N LEU A 193 -8.25 -10.40 -5.19
CA LEU A 193 -7.36 -10.02 -6.29
C LEU A 193 -5.89 -10.16 -5.87
N SER A 194 -5.55 -9.82 -4.62
CA SER A 194 -4.18 -9.96 -4.11
C SER A 194 -3.79 -11.42 -3.93
N ASP A 195 -4.68 -12.25 -3.41
CA ASP A 195 -4.45 -13.69 -3.23
C ASP A 195 -4.31 -14.41 -4.58
N LYS A 196 -5.15 -14.05 -5.56
CA LYS A 196 -5.06 -14.59 -6.94
C LYS A 196 -3.78 -14.16 -7.63
N LEU A 197 -3.40 -12.89 -7.53
CA LEU A 197 -2.16 -12.38 -8.11
C LEU A 197 -0.93 -13.02 -7.45
N ALA A 198 -0.95 -13.23 -6.13
CA ALA A 198 0.11 -13.93 -5.41
C ALA A 198 0.24 -15.39 -5.88
N ALA A 199 -0.89 -16.09 -6.07
CA ALA A 199 -0.92 -17.46 -6.59
C ALA A 199 -0.41 -17.52 -8.05
N ASP A 200 -0.83 -16.59 -8.90
CA ASP A 200 -0.41 -16.51 -10.31
C ASP A 200 1.09 -16.19 -10.46
N LEU A 201 1.68 -15.49 -9.48
CA LEU A 201 3.11 -15.19 -9.41
C LEU A 201 3.93 -16.27 -8.67
N GLY A 202 3.31 -17.35 -8.22
CA GLY A 202 3.98 -18.45 -7.51
C GLY A 202 4.36 -18.14 -6.05
N TYR A 203 3.85 -17.07 -5.48
CA TYR A 203 3.99 -16.77 -4.06
C TYR A 203 2.90 -17.51 -3.28
N VAL A 204 3.13 -18.78 -3.01
CA VAL A 204 2.31 -19.54 -2.06
C VAL A 204 2.79 -19.19 -0.65
N TYR A 205 1.95 -18.54 0.12
CA TYR A 205 2.18 -18.39 1.57
C TYR A 205 1.88 -19.72 2.24
N GLU A 206 2.92 -20.54 2.48
CA GLU A 206 2.86 -21.64 3.44
C GLU A 206 2.89 -21.13 4.90
#